data_f9a8517cd2c5d06195a3ccc021a44c94
#
_entry.id   f9a8517cd2c5d06195a3ccc021a44c94
#
_cell.length_a   1.000
_cell.length_b   1.000
_cell.length_c   1.000
_cell.angle_alpha   90.00
_cell.angle_beta   90.00
_cell.angle_gamma   90.00
#
_symmetry.space_group_name_H-M   'P 1'
#
loop_
_entity.id
_entity.type
_entity.pdbx_description
1 polymer ?
#
loop_
_entity_poly.entity_id
_entity_poly.type
_entity_poly.pdbx_seq_one_letter_code
_entity_poly.pdbx_strand_id
1 'polypeptide(L)'
;MADEIKVDKTLDIKGQVCPYTFVRSKLAIEKMNLGEVLEIITDHRPASENVPKSMENEGQKVLKIDQTSEKEWHIFVRKDREKKKA
;
A
#
# COMPACT_ATOMS: atom_id res chain seq x y z
N MET A 1 -16.57 14.82 4.73
CA MET A 1 -16.55 14.51 4.36
C MET A 1 -15.62 14.52 3.75
N ALA A 2 -15.15 14.88 3.72
CA ALA A 2 -14.25 15.02 2.94
C ALA A 2 -13.20 14.16 2.94
N ASP A 3 -12.83 13.52 3.75
CA ASP A 3 -11.72 12.72 3.73
C ASP A 3 -11.96 11.34 3.30
N GLU A 4 -12.95 11.18 2.48
CA GLU A 4 -13.24 9.90 2.00
C GLU A 4 -12.22 9.44 1.01
N ILE A 5 -11.57 8.34 1.25
CA ILE A 5 -10.61 7.79 0.33
C ILE A 5 -11.29 6.70 -0.46
N LYS A 6 -11.31 6.85 -1.78
CA LYS A 6 -11.95 5.87 -2.61
C LYS A 6 -10.95 4.79 -2.97
N VAL A 7 -11.19 3.60 -2.49
CA VAL A 7 -10.28 2.48 -2.73
C VAL A 7 -10.67 1.78 -4.00
N ASP A 8 -9.73 1.63 -4.91
CA ASP A 8 -9.96 0.95 -6.18
C ASP A 8 -9.58 -0.50 -6.12
N LYS A 9 -8.63 -0.86 -5.28
CA LYS A 9 -8.22 -2.23 -5.16
C LYS A 9 -7.75 -2.51 -3.75
N THR A 10 -8.03 -3.70 -3.24
CA THR A 10 -7.62 -4.10 -1.91
C THR A 10 -6.68 -5.29 -2.02
N LEU A 11 -5.57 -5.24 -1.31
CA LEU A 11 -4.61 -6.31 -1.28
C LEU A 11 -4.46 -6.79 0.16
N ASP A 12 -4.83 -8.03 0.41
CA ASP A 12 -4.72 -8.60 1.75
C ASP A 12 -3.44 -9.42 1.81
N ILE A 13 -2.47 -8.94 2.55
CA ILE A 13 -1.20 -9.63 2.70
C ILE A 13 -0.97 -10.05 4.14
N LYS A 14 -2.04 -10.28 4.87
CA LYS A 14 -1.91 -10.78 6.23
C LYS A 14 -1.23 -12.14 6.17
N GLY A 15 -0.35 -12.37 7.11
CA GLY A 15 0.41 -13.61 7.13
C GLY A 15 1.71 -13.54 6.35
N GLN A 16 1.93 -12.46 5.58
CA GLN A 16 3.17 -12.29 4.84
C GLN A 16 4.15 -11.48 5.68
N VAL A 17 5.43 -11.72 5.49
CA VAL A 17 6.45 -10.97 6.23
C VAL A 17 7.34 -10.26 5.22
N CYS A 18 8.08 -9.27 5.68
CA CYS A 18 9.05 -8.59 4.84
C CYS A 18 10.10 -9.57 4.38
N PRO A 19 10.57 -9.44 3.16
CA PRO A 19 10.26 -8.36 2.20
C PRO A 19 9.07 -8.66 1.31
N TYR A 20 8.39 -9.78 1.52
CA TYR A 20 7.32 -10.18 0.63
C TYR A 20 6.16 -9.20 0.65
N THR A 21 5.91 -8.57 1.80
CA THR A 21 4.83 -7.60 1.89
C THR A 21 5.04 -6.47 0.90
N PHE A 22 6.26 -5.96 0.82
CA PHE A 22 6.53 -4.88 -0.11
C PHE A 22 6.47 -5.36 -1.55
N VAL A 23 7.02 -6.53 -1.83
CA VAL A 23 7.06 -7.04 -3.19
C VAL A 23 5.64 -7.23 -3.72
N ARG A 24 4.76 -7.78 -2.91
CA ARG A 24 3.40 -7.99 -3.34
C ARG A 24 2.68 -6.67 -3.53
N SER A 25 2.91 -5.72 -2.64
CA SER A 25 2.27 -4.41 -2.75
C SER A 25 2.76 -3.68 -4.00
N LYS A 26 4.04 -3.77 -4.28
CA LYS A 26 4.60 -3.13 -5.44
C LYS A 26 4.03 -3.71 -6.73
N LEU A 27 3.94 -5.03 -6.79
CA LEU A 27 3.40 -5.68 -7.98
C LEU A 27 1.93 -5.33 -8.18
N ALA A 28 1.18 -5.23 -7.10
CA ALA A 28 -0.22 -4.88 -7.20
C ALA A 28 -0.40 -3.47 -7.73
N ILE A 29 0.38 -2.53 -7.22
CA ILE A 29 0.20 -1.14 -7.62
C ILE A 29 0.71 -0.92 -9.04
N GLU A 30 1.67 -1.72 -9.49
CA GLU A 30 2.17 -1.59 -10.85
C GLU A 30 1.11 -1.97 -11.88
N LYS A 31 0.15 -2.78 -11.49
CA LYS A 31 -0.90 -3.17 -12.39
C LYS A 31 -2.07 -2.20 -12.38
N MET A 32 -2.01 -1.19 -11.54
CA MET A 32 -3.10 -0.23 -11.44
C MET A 32 -2.81 0.97 -12.32
N ASN A 33 -3.85 1.77 -12.54
CA ASN A 33 -3.71 2.98 -13.33
C ASN A 33 -3.35 4.14 -12.42
N LEU A 34 -2.76 5.17 -13.01
CA LEU A 34 -2.41 6.35 -12.24
C LEU A 34 -3.65 6.94 -11.60
N GLY A 35 -3.51 7.34 -10.38
CA GLY A 35 -4.62 7.93 -9.63
C GLY A 35 -5.46 6.95 -8.86
N GLU A 36 -5.24 5.66 -9.07
CA GLU A 36 -6.01 4.66 -8.35
C GLU A 36 -5.41 4.43 -6.97
N VAL A 37 -6.24 4.05 -6.04
CA VAL A 37 -5.83 3.85 -4.66
C VAL A 37 -5.84 2.38 -4.31
N LEU A 38 -4.76 1.93 -3.71
CA LEU A 38 -4.63 0.55 -3.26
C LEU A 38 -4.67 0.52 -1.74
N GLU A 39 -5.52 -0.35 -1.20
CA GLU A 39 -5.58 -0.56 0.23
C GLU A 39 -4.82 -1.83 0.54
N ILE A 40 -3.77 -1.74 1.32
CA ILE A 40 -2.94 -2.90 1.68
C ILE A 40 -3.25 -3.25 3.12
N ILE A 41 -3.65 -4.47 3.36
CA ILE A 41 -3.98 -4.94 4.69
C ILE A 41 -2.88 -5.87 5.16
N THR A 42 -2.25 -5.56 6.28
CA THR A 42 -1.17 -6.36 6.80
C THR A 42 -1.31 -6.53 8.31
N ASP A 43 -0.85 -7.68 8.82
CA ASP A 43 -0.81 -7.89 10.26
C ASP A 43 0.64 -7.95 10.76
N HIS A 44 1.58 -7.54 9.92
CA HIS A 44 3.00 -7.57 10.25
C HIS A 44 3.44 -6.16 10.60
N ARG A 45 3.78 -5.92 11.85
CA ARG A 45 4.09 -4.58 12.29
C ARG A 45 5.22 -3.92 11.51
N PRO A 46 6.36 -4.58 11.27
CA PRO A 46 7.40 -3.94 10.48
C PRO A 46 6.93 -3.52 9.10
N ALA A 47 5.99 -4.27 8.51
CA ALA A 47 5.49 -3.92 7.20
C ALA A 47 4.68 -2.63 7.26
N SER A 48 4.00 -2.36 8.37
CA SER A 48 3.22 -1.15 8.49
C SER A 48 4.09 0.10 8.42
N GLU A 49 5.40 -0.06 8.67
CA GLU A 49 6.32 1.03 8.58
C GLU A 49 7.13 0.98 7.30
N ASN A 50 7.57 -0.22 6.91
CA ASN A 50 8.44 -0.35 5.75
C ASN A 50 7.73 -0.22 4.42
N VAL A 51 6.52 -0.73 4.32
CA VAL A 51 5.79 -0.66 3.06
C VAL A 51 5.49 0.79 2.67
N PRO A 52 4.98 1.64 3.58
CA PRO A 52 4.74 3.02 3.22
C PRO A 52 6.01 3.74 2.77
N LYS A 53 7.11 3.52 3.49
CA LYS A 53 8.35 4.15 3.14
C LYS A 53 8.81 3.71 1.78
N SER A 54 8.73 2.43 1.50
CA SER A 54 9.15 1.90 0.22
C SER A 54 8.28 2.42 -0.91
N MET A 55 6.99 2.56 -0.65
CA MET A 55 6.09 3.08 -1.66
C MET A 55 6.43 4.53 -1.99
N GLU A 56 6.78 5.32 -0.99
CA GLU A 56 7.16 6.69 -1.22
C GLU A 56 8.46 6.75 -2.01
N ASN A 57 9.37 5.84 -1.76
CA ASN A 57 10.61 5.77 -2.52
C ASN A 57 10.36 5.40 -3.97
N GLU A 58 9.27 4.68 -4.23
CA GLU A 58 8.92 4.32 -5.60
C GLU A 58 8.15 5.44 -6.30
N GLY A 59 7.86 6.50 -5.60
CA GLY A 59 7.15 7.62 -6.21
C GLY A 59 5.65 7.62 -5.99
N GLN A 60 5.16 6.67 -5.23
CA GLN A 60 3.74 6.60 -4.94
C GLN A 60 3.44 7.42 -3.70
N LYS A 61 2.18 7.83 -3.55
CA LYS A 61 1.83 8.63 -2.40
C LYS A 61 1.06 7.83 -1.38
N VAL A 62 1.55 7.82 -0.16
CA VAL A 62 0.84 7.16 0.93
C VAL A 62 -0.17 8.14 1.48
N LEU A 63 -1.44 7.81 1.37
CA LEU A 63 -2.50 8.71 1.79
C LEU A 63 -2.80 8.57 3.27
N LYS A 64 -2.78 7.36 3.77
CA LYS A 64 -3.18 7.14 5.14
C LYS A 64 -2.75 5.76 5.61
N ILE A 65 -2.46 5.64 6.89
CA ILE A 65 -2.20 4.36 7.51
C ILE A 65 -3.16 4.26 8.68
N ASP A 66 -4.03 3.26 8.65
CA ASP A 66 -5.05 3.11 9.64
C ASP A 66 -4.82 1.82 10.41
N GLN A 67 -4.66 1.90 11.70
CA GLN A 67 -4.50 0.71 12.52
C GLN A 67 -5.87 0.34 13.06
N THR A 68 -6.44 -0.76 12.56
CA THR A 68 -7.78 -1.15 12.92
C THR A 68 -7.82 -2.03 14.15
N SER A 69 -6.69 -2.65 14.49
CA SER A 69 -6.62 -3.44 15.70
C SER A 69 -5.16 -3.50 16.13
N GLU A 70 -4.86 -4.19 17.19
CA GLU A 70 -3.48 -4.26 17.67
C GLU A 70 -2.54 -4.87 16.65
N LYS A 71 -3.05 -5.72 15.78
CA LYS A 71 -2.20 -6.39 14.82
C LYS A 71 -2.70 -6.29 13.40
N GLU A 72 -3.41 -5.25 13.10
CA GLU A 72 -3.89 -5.10 11.73
C GLU A 72 -3.79 -3.65 11.28
N TRP A 73 -3.13 -3.42 10.17
CA TRP A 73 -2.94 -2.10 9.61
C TRP A 73 -3.44 -2.08 8.19
N HIS A 74 -4.10 -0.97 7.82
CA HIS A 74 -4.58 -0.76 6.45
C HIS A 74 -3.84 0.43 5.91
N ILE A 75 -3.09 0.24 4.85
CA ILE A 75 -2.25 1.28 4.25
C ILE A 75 -2.86 1.68 2.93
N PHE A 76 -3.16 2.96 2.79
CA PHE A 76 -3.79 3.46 1.57
C PHE A 76 -2.76 4.20 0.75
N VAL A 77 -2.49 3.71 -0.45
CA VAL A 77 -1.47 4.25 -1.33
C VAL A 77 -2.08 4.59 -2.67
N ARG A 78 -1.82 5.80 -3.15
CA ARG A 78 -2.30 6.21 -4.46
C ARG A 78 -1.17 6.08 -5.46
N LYS A 79 -1.48 5.54 -6.63
CA LYS A 79 -0.46 5.41 -7.65
C LYS A 79 -0.24 6.76 -8.31
N ASP A 80 0.85 7.41 -7.97
CA ASP A 80 1.18 8.72 -8.52
C ASP A 80 2.21 8.62 -9.62
N ARG A 81 2.89 7.50 -9.75
CA ARG A 81 3.95 7.39 -10.71
C ARG A 81 3.92 6.03 -11.37
N GLU A 82 4.01 6.03 -12.67
CA GLU A 82 4.04 4.79 -13.39
C GLU A 82 5.47 4.40 -13.63
N LYS A 83 5.88 3.25 -13.10
CA LYS A 83 7.23 2.82 -13.29
C LYS A 83 7.38 2.18 -14.62
N LYS A 84 8.24 2.77 -15.46
CA LYS A 84 8.45 2.20 -16.73
C LYS A 84 9.49 1.19 -16.65
N LYS A 85 9.34 0.07 -17.30
CA LYS A 85 10.28 -0.87 -17.28
C LYS A 85 11.25 -0.48 -18.17
N ALA A 86 12.34 -0.29 -17.91
CA ALA A 86 13.37 0.16 -18.84
C ALA A 86 13.94 -0.96 -19.63
#